data_9b4917a72355b41f8b49a64103592f93
#
_entry.id   9b4917a72355b41f8b49a64103592f93
#
_cell.length_a   1.000
_cell.length_b   1.000
_cell.length_c   1.000
_cell.angle_alpha   90.00
_cell.angle_beta   90.00
_cell.angle_gamma   90.00
#
_symmetry.space_group_name_H-M   'P 1'
#
loop_
_entity.id
_entity.type
_entity.pdbx_description
1 polymer ?
#
loop_
_entity_poly.entity_id
_entity_poly.type
_entity_poly.pdbx_seq_one_letter_code
_entity_poly.pdbx_strand_id
1 'polypeptide(L)'
;VMSRMKEILTLAKKQIRMLTNNEINYIVLAGGLTEIKSFKNLAYEIFGKDVIIYTVTTLGCRDNKYVNALGMIKYFVEKMESRGKEVSMLGIEEETALITPNNKLKKDNLIMNKIFGNFIASKEDK
;
A
#
# COMPACT_ATOMS: atom_id res chain seq x y z
N VAL A 1 -23.71 -11.95 3.54
CA VAL A 1 -22.41 -11.55 2.94
C VAL A 1 -21.85 -12.70 2.11
N MET A 2 -21.67 -13.93 2.68
CA MET A 2 -21.05 -15.07 2.00
C MET A 2 -21.79 -15.49 0.70
N SER A 3 -23.13 -15.48 0.69
CA SER A 3 -23.93 -15.81 -0.48
C SER A 3 -23.62 -14.88 -1.67
N ARG A 4 -23.55 -13.58 -1.44
CA ARG A 4 -23.20 -12.60 -2.46
C ARG A 4 -21.77 -12.74 -2.96
N MET A 5 -20.84 -13.07 -2.08
CA MET A 5 -19.46 -13.33 -2.49
C MET A 5 -19.37 -14.58 -3.38
N LYS A 6 -20.09 -15.63 -3.04
CA LYS A 6 -20.16 -16.85 -3.85
C LYS A 6 -20.71 -16.55 -5.25
N GLU A 7 -21.76 -15.75 -5.33
CA GLU A 7 -22.34 -15.30 -6.59
C GLU A 7 -21.32 -14.51 -7.44
N ILE A 8 -20.65 -13.51 -6.85
CA ILE A 8 -19.64 -12.68 -7.53
C ILE A 8 -18.49 -13.55 -8.06
N LEU A 9 -17.93 -14.43 -7.23
CA LEU A 9 -16.83 -15.30 -7.64
C LEU A 9 -17.25 -16.31 -8.73
N THR A 10 -18.49 -16.80 -8.66
CA THR A 10 -19.03 -17.69 -9.68
C THR A 10 -19.21 -16.97 -11.02
N LEU A 11 -19.70 -15.73 -11.00
CA LEU A 11 -19.81 -14.90 -12.19
C LEU A 11 -18.42 -14.58 -12.77
N ALA A 12 -17.44 -14.24 -11.92
CA ALA A 12 -16.06 -14.01 -12.35
C ALA A 12 -15.47 -15.25 -13.03
N LYS A 13 -15.66 -16.45 -12.46
CA LYS A 13 -15.24 -17.72 -13.08
C LYS A 13 -15.88 -17.93 -14.45
N LYS A 14 -17.17 -17.63 -14.58
CA LYS A 14 -17.86 -17.71 -15.86
C LYS A 14 -17.27 -16.75 -16.89
N GLN A 15 -17.00 -15.51 -16.51
CA GLN A 15 -16.38 -14.51 -17.38
C GLN A 15 -14.97 -14.93 -17.84
N ILE A 16 -14.16 -15.44 -16.93
CA ILE A 16 -12.82 -15.95 -17.26
C ILE A 16 -12.91 -17.03 -18.36
N ARG A 17 -13.84 -17.99 -18.23
CA ARG A 17 -14.05 -19.05 -19.22
C ARG A 17 -14.55 -18.56 -20.56
N MET A 18 -15.24 -17.41 -20.57
CA MET A 18 -15.71 -16.79 -21.82
C MET A 18 -14.60 -16.01 -22.53
N LEU A 19 -13.62 -15.51 -21.78
CA LEU A 19 -12.53 -14.70 -22.33
C LEU A 19 -11.37 -15.52 -22.85
N THR A 20 -11.15 -16.73 -22.34
CA THR A 20 -10.05 -17.59 -22.76
C THR A 20 -10.44 -19.06 -22.81
N ASN A 21 -10.01 -19.73 -23.87
CA ASN A 21 -10.11 -21.19 -24.02
C ASN A 21 -8.81 -21.90 -23.58
N ASN A 22 -7.78 -21.14 -23.18
CA ASN A 22 -6.50 -21.69 -22.75
C ASN A 22 -6.62 -22.20 -21.30
N GLU A 23 -5.78 -23.15 -20.97
CA GLU A 23 -5.60 -23.61 -19.59
C GLU A 23 -5.03 -22.49 -18.74
N ILE A 24 -5.62 -22.26 -17.59
CA ILE A 24 -5.20 -21.25 -16.62
C ILE A 24 -4.41 -21.94 -15.52
N ASN A 25 -3.14 -21.64 -15.41
CA ASN A 25 -2.25 -22.27 -14.45
C ASN A 25 -2.53 -21.79 -13.01
N TYR A 26 -2.87 -20.52 -12.83
CA TYR A 26 -3.19 -19.97 -11.51
C TYR A 26 -4.05 -18.71 -11.62
N ILE A 27 -4.79 -18.41 -10.56
CA ILE A 27 -5.60 -17.21 -10.41
C ILE A 27 -5.16 -16.46 -9.18
N VAL A 28 -4.79 -15.20 -9.33
CA VAL A 28 -4.43 -14.33 -8.21
C VAL A 28 -5.63 -13.47 -7.82
N LEU A 29 -6.05 -13.59 -6.57
CA LEU A 29 -7.11 -12.76 -5.98
C LEU A 29 -6.49 -11.71 -5.07
N ALA A 30 -6.85 -10.45 -5.29
CA ALA A 30 -6.36 -9.30 -4.55
C ALA A 30 -7.50 -8.34 -4.17
N GLY A 31 -7.30 -7.55 -3.14
CA GLY A 31 -8.24 -6.54 -2.68
C GLY A 31 -8.83 -6.81 -1.32
N GLY A 32 -9.55 -5.82 -0.76
CA GLY A 32 -10.04 -5.86 0.62
C GLY A 32 -10.98 -7.02 0.95
N LEU A 33 -11.68 -7.59 -0.03
CA LEU A 33 -12.56 -8.75 0.20
C LEU A 33 -11.78 -10.01 0.62
N THR A 34 -10.49 -10.10 0.28
CA THR A 34 -9.64 -11.24 0.64
C THR A 34 -9.37 -11.34 2.14
N GLU A 35 -9.57 -10.25 2.89
CA GLU A 35 -9.41 -10.18 4.36
C GLU A 35 -10.57 -10.84 5.13
N ILE A 36 -11.68 -11.10 4.47
CA ILE A 36 -12.84 -11.69 5.14
C ILE A 36 -12.52 -13.14 5.52
N LYS A 37 -12.76 -13.48 6.80
CA LYS A 37 -12.67 -14.87 7.26
C LYS A 37 -13.44 -15.76 6.32
N SER A 38 -12.95 -16.94 6.02
CA SER A 38 -13.58 -17.90 5.09
C SER A 38 -13.55 -17.52 3.60
N PHE A 39 -13.08 -16.32 3.20
CA PHE A 39 -12.93 -15.98 1.78
C PHE A 39 -12.05 -16.98 1.05
N LYS A 40 -10.94 -17.35 1.68
CA LYS A 40 -9.97 -18.31 1.14
C LYS A 40 -10.62 -19.67 0.84
N ASN A 41 -11.43 -20.18 1.75
CA ASN A 41 -12.12 -21.44 1.56
C ASN A 41 -13.13 -21.37 0.43
N LEU A 42 -13.88 -20.26 0.35
CA LEU A 42 -14.83 -20.02 -0.72
C LEU A 42 -14.14 -19.89 -2.09
N ALA A 43 -13.00 -19.22 -2.14
CA ALA A 43 -12.21 -19.10 -3.36
C ALA A 43 -11.71 -20.46 -3.84
N TYR A 44 -11.23 -21.31 -2.94
CA TYR A 44 -10.83 -22.69 -3.26
C TYR A 44 -11.99 -23.57 -3.70
N GLU A 45 -13.17 -23.41 -3.10
CA GLU A 45 -14.39 -24.13 -3.51
C GLU A 45 -14.76 -23.82 -4.97
N ILE A 46 -14.63 -22.53 -5.37
CA ILE A 46 -15.09 -22.07 -6.68
C ILE A 46 -14.04 -22.27 -7.77
N PHE A 47 -12.80 -21.87 -7.53
CA PHE A 47 -11.74 -21.87 -8.53
C PHE A 47 -10.83 -23.09 -8.48
N GLY A 48 -10.79 -23.82 -7.35
CA GLY A 48 -9.88 -24.94 -7.15
C GLY A 48 -8.63 -24.55 -6.34
N LYS A 49 -7.61 -25.43 -6.37
CA LYS A 49 -6.40 -25.27 -5.56
C LYS A 49 -5.39 -24.25 -6.13
N ASP A 50 -5.56 -23.88 -7.39
CA ASP A 50 -4.63 -23.02 -8.13
C ASP A 50 -4.89 -21.52 -7.88
N VAL A 51 -5.53 -21.21 -6.76
CA VAL A 51 -5.84 -19.84 -6.33
C VAL A 51 -4.77 -19.34 -5.37
N ILE A 52 -4.22 -18.19 -5.70
CA ILE A 52 -3.27 -17.46 -4.86
C ILE A 52 -3.98 -16.22 -4.32
N ILE A 53 -3.98 -16.04 -3.01
CA ILE A 53 -4.44 -14.79 -2.40
C ILE A 53 -3.23 -13.90 -2.20
N TYR A 54 -3.24 -12.77 -2.90
CA TYR A 54 -2.18 -11.79 -2.78
C TYR A 54 -2.25 -11.10 -1.42
N THR A 55 -1.11 -10.97 -0.77
CA THR A 55 -0.97 -10.26 0.51
C THR A 55 0.04 -9.13 0.35
N VAL A 56 -0.36 -7.93 0.78
CA VAL A 56 0.52 -6.76 0.75
C VAL A 56 1.62 -6.89 1.80
N THR A 57 2.86 -6.69 1.38
CA THR A 57 4.05 -6.76 2.25
C THR A 57 4.62 -5.39 2.59
N THR A 58 4.08 -4.31 2.01
CA THR A 58 4.57 -2.95 2.21
C THR A 58 4.39 -2.51 3.67
N LEU A 59 5.47 -2.04 4.29
CA LEU A 59 5.44 -1.49 5.65
C LEU A 59 4.44 -0.32 5.73
N GLY A 60 3.63 -0.31 6.77
CA GLY A 60 2.59 0.71 6.99
C GLY A 60 1.28 0.49 6.22
N CYS A 61 1.26 -0.36 5.18
CA CYS A 61 0.09 -0.61 4.32
C CYS A 61 -0.14 -2.11 4.09
N ARG A 62 -0.09 -2.93 5.14
CA ARG A 62 -0.18 -4.40 5.01
C ARG A 62 -1.59 -4.94 4.77
N ASP A 63 -2.59 -4.08 4.83
CA ASP A 63 -3.98 -4.44 4.62
C ASP A 63 -4.29 -4.50 3.11
N ASN A 64 -4.89 -5.58 2.66
CA ASN A 64 -5.21 -5.80 1.24
C ASN A 64 -6.19 -4.79 0.65
N LYS A 65 -6.87 -4.00 1.47
CA LYS A 65 -7.70 -2.87 0.99
C LYS A 65 -6.90 -1.81 0.22
N TYR A 66 -5.60 -1.69 0.51
CA TYR A 66 -4.72 -0.73 -0.14
C TYR A 66 -4.06 -1.23 -1.44
N VAL A 67 -4.28 -2.49 -1.82
CA VAL A 67 -3.65 -3.12 -3.01
C VAL A 67 -3.79 -2.27 -4.26
N ASN A 68 -5.00 -1.76 -4.54
CA ASN A 68 -5.25 -0.97 -5.75
C ASN A 68 -4.50 0.37 -5.71
N ALA A 69 -4.50 1.06 -4.58
CA ALA A 69 -3.77 2.32 -4.41
C ALA A 69 -2.26 2.12 -4.57
N LEU A 70 -1.71 1.10 -3.90
CA LEU A 70 -0.30 0.75 -4.01
C LEU A 70 0.07 0.33 -5.44
N GLY A 71 -0.79 -0.42 -6.11
CA GLY A 71 -0.60 -0.82 -7.50
C GLY A 71 -0.56 0.38 -8.45
N MET A 72 -1.43 1.36 -8.26
CA MET A 72 -1.42 2.60 -9.05
C MET A 72 -0.15 3.42 -8.82
N ILE A 73 0.28 3.56 -7.57
CA ILE A 73 1.51 4.28 -7.23
C ILE A 73 2.71 3.58 -7.88
N LYS A 74 2.82 2.27 -7.70
CA LYS A 74 3.91 1.48 -8.28
C LYS A 74 3.95 1.59 -9.80
N TYR A 75 2.81 1.43 -10.45
CA TYR A 75 2.70 1.59 -11.91
C TYR A 75 3.12 2.98 -12.37
N PHE A 76 2.72 4.03 -11.65
CA PHE A 76 3.09 5.40 -11.97
C PHE A 76 4.61 5.60 -11.85
N VAL A 77 5.22 5.15 -10.76
CA VAL A 77 6.68 5.25 -10.54
C VAL A 77 7.44 4.54 -11.65
N GLU A 78 7.12 3.26 -11.92
CA GLU A 78 7.77 2.47 -12.97
C GLU A 78 7.63 3.10 -14.36
N LYS A 79 6.47 3.71 -14.64
CA LYS A 79 6.23 4.42 -15.90
C LYS A 79 7.04 5.71 -16.00
N MET A 80 7.28 6.40 -14.91
CA MET A 80 8.09 7.61 -14.89
C MET A 80 9.58 7.27 -15.00
N GLU A 81 10.05 6.25 -14.28
CA GLU A 81 11.41 5.74 -14.38
C GLU A 81 11.74 5.28 -15.80
N SER A 82 10.82 4.57 -16.46
CA SER A 82 11.01 4.15 -17.87
C SER A 82 11.14 5.32 -18.86
N ARG A 83 10.69 6.51 -18.47
CA ARG A 83 10.83 7.76 -19.22
C ARG A 83 12.04 8.60 -18.81
N GLY A 84 12.89 8.07 -17.92
CA GLY A 84 14.05 8.77 -17.38
C GLY A 84 13.68 9.96 -16.47
N LYS A 85 12.49 9.94 -15.87
CA LYS A 85 12.05 10.97 -14.93
C LYS A 85 12.10 10.41 -13.51
N GLU A 86 12.80 11.10 -12.64
CA GLU A 86 12.73 10.84 -11.21
C GLU A 86 11.42 11.40 -10.65
N VAL A 87 10.79 10.65 -9.79
CA VAL A 87 9.55 11.05 -9.12
C VAL A 87 9.81 11.09 -7.63
N SER A 88 9.78 12.29 -7.08
CA SER A 88 9.73 12.51 -5.64
C SER A 88 8.29 12.84 -5.25
N MET A 89 7.80 12.23 -4.17
CA MET A 89 6.52 12.61 -3.56
C MET A 89 6.67 13.81 -2.62
N LEU A 90 7.91 14.21 -2.36
CA LEU A 90 8.26 15.36 -1.55
C LEU A 90 8.38 16.57 -2.46
N GLY A 91 7.92 17.73 -2.02
CA GLY A 91 8.21 19.00 -2.66
C GLY A 91 9.71 19.27 -2.66
N ILE A 92 10.21 20.01 -3.63
CA ILE A 92 11.66 20.33 -3.75
C ILE A 92 12.19 20.95 -2.46
N GLU A 93 11.39 21.76 -1.76
CA GLU A 93 11.75 22.38 -0.49
C GLU A 93 11.85 21.35 0.65
N GLU A 94 10.94 20.37 0.69
CA GLU A 94 10.94 19.30 1.68
C GLU A 94 12.08 18.31 1.46
N GLU A 95 12.36 17.98 0.21
CA GLU A 95 13.47 17.12 -0.17
C GLU A 95 14.81 17.75 0.17
N THR A 96 14.98 19.06 -0.12
CA THR A 96 16.19 19.82 0.23
C THR A 96 16.37 19.91 1.74
N ALA A 97 15.29 20.03 2.50
CA ALA A 97 15.33 20.07 3.96
C ALA A 97 15.74 18.73 4.58
N LEU A 98 15.42 17.60 3.93
CA LEU A 98 15.82 16.26 4.37
C LEU A 98 17.27 15.91 4.02
N ILE A 99 17.75 16.38 2.86
CA ILE A 99 19.09 16.06 2.34
C ILE A 99 20.17 16.94 2.97
N THR A 100 19.83 18.17 3.39
CA THR A 100 20.77 19.07 4.06
C THR A 100 20.75 18.86 5.57
N PRO A 101 21.68 18.06 6.14
CA PRO A 101 21.67 17.73 7.56
C PRO A 101 22.07 18.92 8.47
N ASN A 102 22.28 20.08 7.90
CA ASN A 102 22.79 21.22 8.66
C ASN A 102 22.24 22.55 8.16
N ASN A 103 20.96 22.73 8.22
CA ASN A 103 20.49 24.10 8.27
C ASN A 103 19.48 24.23 9.40
N LYS A 104 19.97 24.94 10.41
CA LYS A 104 19.20 25.76 11.33
C LYS A 104 17.72 25.70 10.96
N LEU A 105 17.05 24.58 11.30
CA LEU A 105 15.65 24.65 11.62
C LEU A 105 15.57 25.87 12.52
N LYS A 106 15.01 26.96 11.99
CA LYS A 106 14.76 28.16 12.76
C LYS A 106 14.13 27.65 14.04
N LYS A 107 14.86 27.75 15.13
CA LYS A 107 14.56 27.25 16.48
C LYS A 107 13.19 27.70 16.98
N ASP A 108 12.53 28.58 16.24
CA ASP A 108 11.38 29.36 16.71
C ASP A 108 10.02 28.76 16.37
N ASN A 109 9.93 27.71 15.54
CA ASN A 109 8.62 27.19 15.11
C ASN A 109 8.31 25.74 15.46
N LEU A 110 9.21 25.03 16.10
CA LEU A 110 8.89 23.68 16.57
C LEU A 110 8.21 23.78 17.94
N ILE A 111 6.95 23.36 17.96
CA ILE A 111 6.15 23.22 19.20
C ILE A 111 6.91 22.42 20.28
N MET A 112 7.71 21.45 19.87
CA MET A 112 8.61 20.68 20.73
C MET A 112 9.67 21.56 21.42
N ASN A 113 10.28 22.53 20.74
CA ASN A 113 11.24 23.44 21.38
C ASN A 113 10.59 24.42 22.36
N LYS A 114 9.32 24.77 22.15
CA LYS A 114 8.59 25.57 23.11
C LYS A 114 8.22 24.78 24.38
N ILE A 115 7.96 23.49 24.25
CA ILE A 115 7.55 22.64 25.39
C ILE A 115 8.77 22.10 26.15
N PHE A 116 9.83 21.71 25.46
CA PHE A 116 11.01 21.06 26.06
C PHE A 116 12.20 22.00 26.24
N GLY A 117 12.28 23.10 25.49
CA GLY A 117 13.37 24.07 25.61
C GLY A 117 13.46 24.67 27.01
N ASN A 118 12.34 24.98 27.62
CA ASN A 118 12.29 25.51 29.00
C ASN A 118 12.64 24.46 30.07
N PHE A 119 12.49 23.16 29.74
CA PHE A 119 12.80 22.09 30.68
C PHE A 119 14.30 21.75 30.70
N ILE A 120 15.01 21.97 29.61
CA ILE A 120 16.45 21.73 29.47
C ILE A 120 17.23 22.92 30.04
N ALA A 121 16.77 24.16 29.78
CA ALA A 121 17.44 25.37 30.29
C ALA A 121 17.42 25.48 31.82
N SER A 122 16.43 24.86 32.49
CA SER A 122 16.36 24.91 33.97
C SER A 122 17.29 23.94 34.69
N LYS A 123 18.10 23.13 33.94
CA LYS A 123 19.02 22.13 34.49
C LYS A 123 20.47 22.53 34.46
N GLU A 124 20.80 23.66 33.83
CA GLU A 124 22.20 24.16 33.76
C GLU A 124 22.56 25.21 34.84
N ASP A 125 21.59 25.60 35.68
CA ASP A 125 21.82 26.53 36.78
C ASP A 125 21.82 25.84 38.17
N LYS A 126 22.55 24.71 38.30
CA LYS A 126 22.88 24.17 39.62
C LYS A 126 24.24 23.53 39.60
#